data_c8979567ddb2a24aca258cb1bbb1a5a6
#
_entry.id   c8979567ddb2a24aca258cb1bbb1a5a6
#
_cell.length_a   1.000
_cell.length_b   1.000
_cell.length_c   1.000
_cell.angle_alpha   90.00
_cell.angle_beta   90.00
_cell.angle_gamma   90.00
#
_symmetry.space_group_name_H-M   'P 1'
#
loop_
_entity.id
_entity.type
_entity.pdbx_description
1 polymer ?
#
loop_
_entity_poly.entity_id
_entity_poly.type
_entity_poly.pdbx_seq_one_letter_code
_entity_poly.pdbx_strand_id
1 'polypeptide(L)' 'MQIHERHRPVDFLEVSARLQPHGPVRHNDFVLKFWPQPYEMTLFPDGRAIIKGTTDTAVARSLYARYVGS' A
#
# COMPACT_ATOMS: atom_id res chain seq x y z
N MET A 1 -8.87 7.29 -1.55
CA MET A 1 -7.86 8.34 -1.75
C MET A 1 -6.65 7.76 -2.46
N GLN A 2 -6.13 8.44 -3.45
CA GLN A 2 -4.99 7.97 -4.22
C GLN A 2 -3.72 8.69 -3.77
N ILE A 3 -2.64 7.91 -3.55
CA ILE A 3 -1.33 8.42 -3.14
C ILE A 3 -0.29 7.95 -4.14
N HIS A 4 0.61 8.84 -4.57
CA HIS A 4 1.69 8.50 -5.48
C HIS A 4 2.98 9.20 -5.04
N GLU A 5 3.44 8.84 -3.82
CA GLU A 5 4.64 9.43 -3.23
C GLU A 5 5.92 8.84 -3.82
N ARG A 6 5.89 7.57 -4.18
CA ARG A 6 7.04 6.85 -4.73
C ARG A 6 6.80 6.60 -6.21
N HIS A 7 7.69 7.13 -7.06
CA HIS A 7 7.59 7.01 -8.51
C HIS A 7 8.61 5.99 -9.04
N ARG A 8 8.66 4.81 -8.39
CA ARG A 8 9.57 3.73 -8.77
C ARG A 8 8.79 2.43 -8.86
N PRO A 9 9.28 1.46 -9.66
CA PRO A 9 8.71 0.13 -9.65
C PRO A 9 8.73 -0.48 -8.26
N VAL A 10 7.67 -1.17 -7.90
CA VAL A 10 7.51 -1.82 -6.60
C VAL A 10 7.63 -3.32 -6.79
N ASP A 11 8.48 -3.95 -5.98
CA ASP A 11 8.60 -5.41 -5.94
C ASP A 11 7.55 -5.96 -4.98
N PHE A 12 6.48 -6.54 -5.53
CA PHE A 12 5.38 -7.07 -4.73
C PHE A 12 5.80 -8.24 -3.85
N LEU A 13 6.78 -9.04 -4.27
CA LEU A 13 7.25 -10.15 -3.44
C LEU A 13 7.91 -9.62 -2.17
N GLU A 14 8.76 -8.61 -2.30
CA GLU A 14 9.41 -7.98 -1.16
C GLU A 14 8.39 -7.29 -0.25
N VAL A 15 7.50 -6.49 -0.83
CA VAL A 15 6.50 -5.74 -0.06
C VAL A 15 5.56 -6.70 0.64
N SER A 16 5.09 -7.74 -0.05
CA SER A 16 4.19 -8.74 0.51
C SER A 16 4.82 -9.43 1.71
N ALA A 17 6.09 -9.86 1.59
CA ALA A 17 6.80 -10.49 2.70
C ALA A 17 6.90 -9.57 3.91
N ARG A 18 7.15 -8.30 3.67
CA ARG A 18 7.30 -7.30 4.73
C ARG A 18 5.97 -6.99 5.42
N LEU A 19 4.85 -7.05 4.67
CA LEU A 19 3.53 -6.71 5.19
C LEU A 19 2.83 -7.88 5.91
N GLN A 20 3.22 -9.12 5.64
CA GLN A 20 2.54 -10.28 6.22
C GLN A 20 2.41 -10.23 7.75
N PRO A 21 3.43 -9.80 8.51
CA PRO A 21 3.30 -9.71 9.97
C PRO A 21 2.27 -8.67 10.43
N HIS A 22 1.88 -7.75 9.57
CA HIS A 22 1.00 -6.64 9.92
C HIS A 22 -0.47 -6.89 9.57
N GLY A 23 -0.77 -7.96 8.83
CA GLY A 23 -2.15 -8.28 8.47
C GLY A 23 -2.25 -9.00 7.15
N PRO A 24 -3.48 -9.29 6.71
CA PRO A 24 -3.70 -9.98 5.44
C PRO A 24 -3.13 -9.18 4.27
N VAL A 25 -2.45 -9.88 3.37
CA VAL A 25 -1.91 -9.29 2.14
C VAL A 25 -2.08 -10.30 1.01
N ARG A 26 -2.48 -9.79 -0.17
CA ARG A 26 -2.62 -10.60 -1.39
C ARG A 26 -2.10 -9.81 -2.57
N HIS A 27 -1.51 -10.49 -3.54
CA HIS A 27 -1.04 -9.81 -4.74
C HIS A 27 -1.03 -10.74 -5.96
N ASN A 28 -1.06 -10.12 -7.12
CA ASN A 28 -0.77 -10.75 -8.40
C ASN A 28 0.22 -9.86 -9.15
N ASP A 29 0.34 -10.04 -10.48
CA ASP A 29 1.29 -9.25 -11.29
C ASP A 29 0.87 -7.79 -11.46
N PHE A 30 -0.38 -7.45 -11.14
CA PHE A 30 -0.96 -6.13 -11.44
C PHE A 30 -1.25 -5.28 -10.22
N VAL A 31 -1.61 -5.90 -9.09
CA VAL A 31 -1.95 -5.18 -7.87
C VAL A 31 -1.55 -5.98 -6.64
N LEU A 32 -1.30 -5.25 -5.57
CA LEU A 32 -1.16 -5.82 -4.23
C LEU A 32 -2.22 -5.20 -3.34
N LYS A 33 -2.96 -6.04 -2.62
CA LYS A 33 -3.95 -5.58 -1.65
C LYS A 33 -3.53 -5.92 -0.24
N PHE A 34 -3.69 -4.96 0.65
CA PHE A 34 -3.31 -5.06 2.05
C PHE A 34 -4.40 -4.39 2.90
N TRP A 35 -4.71 -4.99 4.04
CA TRP A 35 -5.78 -4.51 4.92
C TRP A 35 -5.23 -4.14 6.28
N PRO A 36 -4.57 -2.96 6.42
CA PRO A 36 -4.16 -2.45 7.73
C PRO A 36 -5.38 -1.88 8.45
N GLN A 37 -6.08 -2.73 9.21
CA GLN A 37 -7.35 -2.38 9.85
C GLN A 37 -7.35 -0.99 10.48
N PRO A 38 -8.37 -0.16 10.28
CA PRO A 38 -9.62 -0.42 9.55
C PRO A 38 -9.56 0.01 8.06
N TYR A 39 -8.39 0.08 7.48
CA TYR A 39 -8.18 0.60 6.12
C TYR A 39 -7.99 -0.53 5.12
N GLU A 40 -8.15 -0.20 3.84
CA GLU A 40 -7.79 -1.06 2.72
C GLU A 40 -6.83 -0.30 1.81
N MET A 41 -5.71 -0.92 1.47
CA MET A 41 -4.72 -0.34 0.58
C MET A 41 -4.59 -1.20 -0.68
N THR A 42 -4.67 -0.58 -1.86
CA THR A 42 -4.38 -1.21 -3.14
C THR A 42 -3.14 -0.55 -3.73
N LEU A 43 -2.08 -1.33 -3.90
CA LEU A 43 -0.80 -0.85 -4.41
C LEU A 43 -0.61 -1.32 -5.84
N PHE A 44 -0.15 -0.42 -6.70
CA PHE A 44 0.12 -0.71 -8.11
C PHE A 44 1.63 -0.81 -8.35
N PRO A 45 2.03 -1.49 -9.44
CA PRO A 45 3.47 -1.71 -9.70
C PRO A 45 4.31 -0.44 -9.88
N ASP A 46 3.67 0.68 -10.26
CA ASP A 46 4.37 1.95 -10.46
C ASP A 46 4.55 2.75 -9.16
N GLY A 47 4.11 2.21 -8.02
CA GLY A 47 4.22 2.87 -6.73
C GLY A 47 2.97 3.64 -6.31
N ARG A 48 1.97 3.71 -7.18
CA ARG A 48 0.69 4.35 -6.88
C ARG A 48 -0.11 3.48 -5.92
N ALA A 49 -0.84 4.10 -4.99
CA ALA A 49 -1.69 3.38 -4.05
C ALA A 49 -3.05 4.05 -3.90
N ILE A 50 -4.08 3.25 -3.73
CA ILE A 50 -5.43 3.70 -3.38
C ILE A 50 -5.72 3.24 -1.97
N ILE A 51 -6.12 4.18 -1.10
CA ILE A 51 -6.40 3.90 0.30
C ILE A 51 -7.86 4.19 0.58
N LYS A 52 -8.57 3.19 1.08
CA LYS A 52 -9.97 3.28 1.49
C LYS A 52 -10.07 3.26 3.00
N GLY A 53 -11.08 3.94 3.52
CA GLY A 53 -11.34 4.04 4.96
C GLY A 53 -10.96 5.38 5.54
N THR A 54 -10.34 6.25 4.77
CA THR A 54 -10.04 7.63 5.17
C THR A 54 -10.09 8.54 3.95
N THR A 55 -10.44 9.80 4.20
CA THR A 55 -10.32 10.89 3.22
C THR A 55 -9.27 11.91 3.68
N ASP A 56 -8.60 11.64 4.79
CA ASP A 56 -7.56 12.52 5.33
C ASP A 56 -6.23 12.21 4.66
N THR A 57 -5.71 13.19 3.92
CA THR A 57 -4.45 13.05 3.18
C THR A 57 -3.29 12.71 4.11
N ALA A 58 -3.24 13.29 5.30
CA ALA A 58 -2.16 13.02 6.25
C ALA A 58 -2.17 11.58 6.72
N VAL A 59 -3.36 11.03 6.98
CA VAL A 59 -3.51 9.61 7.36
C VAL A 59 -3.06 8.71 6.20
N ALA A 60 -3.53 8.99 5.00
CA ALA A 60 -3.21 8.18 3.82
C ALA A 60 -1.70 8.18 3.54
N ARG A 61 -1.05 9.33 3.62
CA ARG A 61 0.39 9.43 3.41
C ARG A 61 1.18 8.72 4.50
N SER A 62 0.71 8.78 5.73
CA SER A 62 1.32 8.07 6.85
C SER A 62 1.26 6.57 6.64
N LEU A 63 0.11 6.04 6.20
CA LEU A 63 -0.05 4.62 5.89
C LEU A 63 0.89 4.20 4.77
N TYR A 64 0.97 4.99 3.71
CA TYR A 64 1.85 4.71 2.59
C TYR A 64 3.32 4.67 3.04
N ALA A 65 3.77 5.69 3.77
CA ALA A 65 5.14 5.75 4.25
C ALA A 65 5.49 4.58 5.18
N ARG A 66 4.54 4.19 6.00
CA ARG A 66 4.74 3.12 6.99
C ARG A 66 4.85 1.75 6.35
N TYR A 67 4.00 1.46 5.36
CA TYR A 67 3.86 0.10 4.81
C TYR A 67 4.55 -0.07 3.45
N VAL A 68 4.52 0.94 2.60
CA VAL A 68 5.18 0.86 1.30
C VAL A 68 6.61 1.38 1.39
N GLY A 69 6.80 2.41 2.19
CA GLY A 69 8.07 3.08 2.33
C GLY A 69 8.20 4.27 1.40
N SER A 70 9.08 5.12 1.73
CA SER A 70 9.34 6.34 0.97
C SER A 70 10.77 6.37 0.47
#